data_642593245f2259d79a7d221d31077bb5
#
_entry.id   642593245f2259d79a7d221d31077bb5
#
_cell.length_a   1.000
_cell.length_b   1.000
_cell.length_c   1.000
_cell.angle_alpha   90.00
_cell.angle_beta   90.00
_cell.angle_gamma   90.00
#
_symmetry.space_group_name_H-M   'P 1'
#
loop_
_entity.id
_entity.type
_entity.pdbx_description
1 polymer ?
#
loop_
_entity_poly.entity_id
_entity_poly.type
_entity_poly.pdbx_seq_one_letter_code
_entity_poly.pdbx_strand_id
1 'polypeptide(L)'
;MKILVFGASNSSTSINKKFVTSVSKYYKELDDQKEIIDLNDYEMPLYSSDREREEGIPAPAFAFAEKIDWADLILISFAEHNGSYSAAYKNIIDWVSRIPGRKIFNGKALFLLATSPGPRGGQTVLEAAAARIPFDGGDVLDTFSLPEFYNNFEDGKGITNPLFRSQLEAKVRKTKRSMATKL
;
A
#
# COMPACT_ATOMS: atom_id res chain seq x y z
N MET A 1 -12.22 3.49 -13.05
CA MET A 1 -11.22 3.87 -12.00
C MET A 1 -10.00 2.98 -12.12
N LYS A 2 -8.81 3.56 -11.99
CA LYS A 2 -7.51 2.85 -12.02
C LYS A 2 -7.04 2.59 -10.60
N ILE A 3 -6.81 1.35 -10.25
CA ILE A 3 -6.48 0.94 -8.88
C ILE A 3 -5.12 0.25 -8.84
N LEU A 4 -4.15 0.87 -8.17
CA LEU A 4 -2.87 0.26 -7.88
C LEU A 4 -2.95 -0.50 -6.55
N VAL A 5 -2.44 -1.73 -6.51
CA VAL A 5 -2.55 -2.63 -5.35
C VAL A 5 -1.19 -3.25 -5.03
N PHE A 6 -0.72 -3.12 -3.80
CA PHE A 6 0.49 -3.84 -3.39
C PHE A 6 0.61 -4.05 -1.88
N GLY A 7 1.30 -5.12 -1.51
CA GLY A 7 1.80 -5.31 -0.16
C GLY A 7 3.15 -4.62 0.01
N ALA A 8 3.31 -3.81 1.03
CA ALA A 8 4.57 -3.13 1.35
C ALA A 8 5.59 -4.09 2.00
N SER A 9 5.94 -5.14 1.26
CA SER A 9 6.82 -6.24 1.66
C SER A 9 7.46 -6.86 0.42
N ASN A 10 8.69 -7.33 0.53
CA ASN A 10 9.40 -8.10 -0.48
C ASN A 10 9.42 -9.61 -0.20
N SER A 11 8.64 -10.09 0.77
CA SER A 11 8.49 -11.53 1.01
C SER A 11 7.67 -12.17 -0.10
N SER A 12 8.15 -13.25 -0.71
CA SER A 12 7.41 -14.04 -1.71
C SER A 12 6.12 -14.66 -1.16
N THR A 13 6.04 -14.85 0.17
CA THR A 13 4.87 -15.38 0.90
C THR A 13 4.14 -14.30 1.69
N SER A 14 4.27 -13.04 1.30
CA SER A 14 3.73 -11.90 2.04
C SER A 14 2.23 -12.02 2.32
N ILE A 15 1.88 -12.10 3.61
CA ILE A 15 0.47 -12.06 4.07
C ILE A 15 -0.18 -10.72 3.77
N ASN A 16 0.58 -9.62 3.76
CA ASN A 16 0.09 -8.30 3.39
C ASN A 16 -0.26 -8.22 1.90
N LYS A 17 0.54 -8.85 1.00
CA LYS A 17 0.19 -8.96 -0.42
C LYS A 17 -1.08 -9.79 -0.61
N LYS A 18 -1.23 -10.93 0.07
CA LYS A 18 -2.45 -11.74 0.06
C LYS A 18 -3.66 -10.95 0.54
N PHE A 19 -3.51 -10.23 1.64
CA PHE A 19 -4.59 -9.45 2.24
C PHE A 19 -5.07 -8.34 1.31
N VAL A 20 -4.17 -7.46 0.83
CA VAL A 20 -4.55 -6.35 -0.05
C VAL A 20 -5.13 -6.84 -1.37
N THR A 21 -4.61 -7.93 -1.93
CA THR A 21 -5.18 -8.57 -3.13
C THR A 21 -6.60 -9.04 -2.89
N SER A 22 -6.89 -9.62 -1.72
CA SER A 22 -8.27 -9.99 -1.35
C SER A 22 -9.17 -8.75 -1.21
N VAL A 23 -8.68 -7.70 -0.55
CA VAL A 23 -9.44 -6.43 -0.39
C VAL A 23 -9.72 -5.78 -1.74
N SER A 24 -8.80 -5.84 -2.69
CA SER A 24 -9.01 -5.26 -4.03
C SER A 24 -10.21 -5.87 -4.78
N LYS A 25 -10.63 -7.09 -4.42
CA LYS A 25 -11.80 -7.74 -5.01
C LYS A 25 -13.13 -7.06 -4.68
N TYR A 26 -13.18 -6.26 -3.61
CA TYR A 26 -14.37 -5.47 -3.28
C TYR A 26 -14.59 -4.28 -4.25
N TYR A 27 -13.56 -3.90 -5.02
CA TYR A 27 -13.63 -2.86 -6.04
C TYR A 27 -13.83 -3.51 -7.41
N LYS A 28 -15.02 -4.07 -7.65
CA LYS A 28 -15.42 -4.76 -8.89
C LYS A 28 -16.48 -3.95 -9.63
N GLU A 29 -16.15 -2.78 -10.07
CA GLU A 29 -16.99 -2.06 -11.02
C GLU A 29 -16.59 -2.48 -12.46
N LEU A 30 -17.52 -2.41 -13.43
CA LEU A 30 -17.32 -2.93 -14.78
C LEU A 30 -16.14 -2.28 -15.52
N ASP A 31 -15.81 -1.03 -15.19
CA ASP A 31 -14.75 -0.24 -15.83
C ASP A 31 -13.48 -0.08 -14.97
N ASP A 32 -13.38 -0.78 -13.83
CA ASP A 32 -12.20 -0.67 -12.97
C ASP A 32 -11.03 -1.45 -13.53
N GLN A 33 -9.92 -0.73 -13.78
CA GLN A 33 -8.63 -1.32 -14.13
C GLN A 33 -7.82 -1.52 -12.84
N LYS A 34 -7.30 -2.73 -12.61
CA LYS A 34 -6.48 -3.06 -11.44
C LYS A 34 -5.12 -3.53 -11.86
N GLU A 35 -4.12 -2.98 -11.22
CA GLU A 35 -2.75 -3.45 -11.34
C GLU A 35 -2.23 -3.87 -9.97
N ILE A 36 -1.85 -5.15 -9.84
CA ILE A 36 -1.26 -5.71 -8.61
C ILE A 36 0.23 -5.86 -8.87
N ILE A 37 1.04 -5.10 -8.14
CA ILE A 37 2.49 -5.11 -8.29
C ILE A 37 3.17 -5.82 -7.12
N ASP A 38 4.43 -6.24 -7.34
CA ASP A 38 5.31 -6.81 -6.34
C ASP A 38 6.50 -5.89 -6.11
N LEU A 39 6.88 -5.64 -4.84
CA LEU A 39 8.04 -4.80 -4.55
C LEU A 39 9.36 -5.42 -5.00
N ASN A 40 9.41 -6.74 -5.21
CA ASN A 40 10.58 -7.42 -5.77
C ASN A 40 10.91 -6.98 -7.21
N ASP A 41 9.91 -6.49 -7.96
CA ASP A 41 10.11 -5.98 -9.31
C ASP A 41 10.79 -4.58 -9.32
N TYR A 42 10.94 -3.96 -8.14
CA TYR A 42 11.50 -2.61 -7.94
C TYR A 42 12.71 -2.65 -7.01
N GLU A 43 13.50 -3.73 -7.06
CA GLU A 43 14.70 -3.84 -6.25
C GLU A 43 15.73 -2.79 -6.69
N MET A 44 16.29 -2.09 -5.71
CA MET A 44 17.27 -1.01 -5.90
C MET A 44 18.34 -1.07 -4.81
N PRO A 45 19.54 -0.56 -5.07
CA PRO A 45 20.55 -0.38 -4.04
C PRO A 45 19.99 0.40 -2.84
N LEU A 46 20.47 0.11 -1.65
CA LEU A 46 20.08 0.89 -0.46
C LEU A 46 20.41 2.36 -0.71
N TYR A 47 19.41 3.23 -0.50
CA TYR A 47 19.56 4.67 -0.70
C TYR A 47 20.69 5.27 0.17
N SER A 48 21.50 6.11 -0.45
CA SER A 48 22.35 7.05 0.23
C SER A 48 22.56 8.29 -0.65
N SER A 49 22.82 9.43 -0.04
CA SER A 49 23.09 10.68 -0.77
C SER A 49 24.37 10.60 -1.63
N ASP A 50 25.34 9.79 -1.21
CA ASP A 50 26.56 9.59 -1.99
C ASP A 50 26.27 8.81 -3.25
N ARG A 51 25.51 7.73 -3.15
CA ARG A 51 25.09 6.92 -4.29
C ARG A 51 24.22 7.71 -5.27
N GLU A 52 23.27 8.49 -4.76
CA GLU A 52 22.47 9.39 -5.61
C GLU A 52 23.35 10.38 -6.39
N ARG A 53 24.36 10.96 -5.76
CA ARG A 53 25.29 11.89 -6.41
C ARG A 53 26.14 11.22 -7.48
N GLU A 54 26.59 9.99 -7.24
CA GLU A 54 27.52 9.28 -8.10
C GLU A 54 26.84 8.54 -9.26
N GLU A 55 25.68 7.92 -8.99
CA GLU A 55 25.00 7.02 -9.92
C GLU A 55 23.64 7.56 -10.41
N GLY A 56 23.11 8.60 -9.76
CA GLY A 56 21.79 9.13 -10.03
C GLY A 56 20.67 8.30 -9.42
N ILE A 57 19.43 8.60 -9.80
CA ILE A 57 18.23 7.90 -9.33
C ILE A 57 18.04 6.64 -10.18
N PRO A 58 17.93 5.43 -9.58
CA PRO A 58 17.75 4.19 -10.32
C PRO A 58 16.46 4.15 -11.16
N ALA A 59 16.50 3.52 -12.33
CA ALA A 59 15.34 3.37 -13.22
C ALA A 59 14.10 2.75 -12.54
N PRO A 60 14.19 1.75 -11.64
CA PRO A 60 13.01 1.23 -10.95
C PRO A 60 12.28 2.25 -10.07
N ALA A 61 12.95 3.32 -9.59
CA ALA A 61 12.28 4.39 -8.84
C ALA A 61 11.31 5.17 -9.73
N PHE A 62 11.71 5.48 -10.97
CA PHE A 62 10.82 6.12 -11.94
C PHE A 62 9.68 5.19 -12.35
N ALA A 63 9.97 3.90 -12.60
CA ALA A 63 8.94 2.92 -12.95
C ALA A 63 7.89 2.76 -11.83
N PHE A 64 8.32 2.77 -10.55
CA PHE A 64 7.38 2.74 -9.43
C PHE A 64 6.55 4.03 -9.33
N ALA A 65 7.19 5.18 -9.55
CA ALA A 65 6.51 6.47 -9.58
C ALA A 65 5.45 6.56 -10.70
N GLU A 66 5.72 6.00 -11.88
CA GLU A 66 4.74 5.90 -12.98
C GLU A 66 3.52 5.06 -12.60
N LYS A 67 3.70 3.96 -11.82
CA LYS A 67 2.57 3.18 -11.30
C LYS A 67 1.70 4.00 -10.33
N ILE A 68 2.34 4.80 -9.47
CA ILE A 68 1.61 5.73 -8.60
C ILE A 68 0.83 6.75 -9.45
N ASP A 69 1.48 7.36 -10.45
CA ASP A 69 0.85 8.39 -11.29
C ASP A 69 -0.29 7.85 -12.15
N TRP A 70 -0.21 6.59 -12.57
CA TRP A 70 -1.27 5.91 -13.31
C TRP A 70 -2.56 5.74 -12.50
N ALA A 71 -2.46 5.56 -11.17
CA ALA A 71 -3.60 5.22 -10.32
C ALA A 71 -4.50 6.42 -10.00
N ASP A 72 -5.79 6.16 -9.84
CA ASP A 72 -6.75 7.06 -9.18
C ASP A 72 -6.83 6.73 -7.67
N LEU A 73 -6.78 5.44 -7.33
CA LEU A 73 -6.81 4.90 -5.96
C LEU A 73 -5.65 3.93 -5.75
N ILE A 74 -4.98 4.03 -4.61
CA ILE A 74 -3.90 3.12 -4.22
C ILE A 74 -4.32 2.34 -2.97
N LEU A 75 -4.26 1.01 -3.05
CA LEU A 75 -4.44 0.11 -1.92
C LEU A 75 -3.08 -0.41 -1.48
N ILE A 76 -2.68 -0.09 -0.26
CA ILE A 76 -1.41 -0.55 0.31
C ILE A 76 -1.68 -1.34 1.59
N SER A 77 -1.09 -2.54 1.72
CA SER A 77 -1.07 -3.26 3.00
C SER A 77 0.35 -3.35 3.53
N PHE A 78 0.59 -2.78 4.71
CA PHE A 78 1.91 -2.63 5.30
C PHE A 78 2.30 -3.85 6.13
N ALA A 79 3.49 -4.41 5.81
CA ALA A 79 4.18 -5.31 6.72
C ALA A 79 4.84 -4.50 7.83
N GLU A 80 4.69 -4.96 9.07
CA GLU A 80 5.35 -4.37 10.24
C GLU A 80 6.61 -5.15 10.57
N HIS A 81 7.75 -4.48 10.55
CA HIS A 81 9.04 -5.01 10.98
C HIS A 81 9.58 -4.12 12.10
N ASN A 82 9.66 -4.68 13.31
CA ASN A 82 10.12 -3.93 14.50
C ASN A 82 9.37 -2.60 14.71
N GLY A 83 8.04 -2.61 14.53
CA GLY A 83 7.18 -1.44 14.70
C GLY A 83 7.27 -0.41 13.58
N SER A 84 7.87 -0.74 12.42
CA SER A 84 8.08 0.20 11.31
C SER A 84 7.84 -0.47 9.95
N TYR A 85 8.06 0.28 8.87
CA TYR A 85 8.01 -0.22 7.49
C TYR A 85 8.99 -1.37 7.25
N SER A 86 8.69 -2.23 6.28
CA SER A 86 9.72 -3.10 5.71
C SER A 86 10.84 -2.26 5.07
N ALA A 87 12.08 -2.74 5.16
CA ALA A 87 13.23 -2.07 4.55
C ALA A 87 13.04 -1.89 3.03
N ALA A 88 12.45 -2.87 2.36
CA ALA A 88 12.17 -2.80 0.93
C ALA A 88 11.25 -1.63 0.57
N TYR A 89 10.11 -1.48 1.27
CA TYR A 89 9.20 -0.36 1.05
C TYR A 89 9.88 0.96 1.38
N LYS A 90 10.55 1.05 2.53
CA LYS A 90 11.25 2.28 2.94
C LYS A 90 12.28 2.71 1.90
N ASN A 91 13.08 1.78 1.38
CA ASN A 91 14.07 2.05 0.36
C ASN A 91 13.46 2.59 -0.95
N ILE A 92 12.37 1.97 -1.41
CA ILE A 92 11.65 2.42 -2.62
C ILE A 92 11.17 3.87 -2.46
N ILE A 93 10.53 4.20 -1.33
CA ILE A 93 10.04 5.57 -1.13
C ILE A 93 11.16 6.58 -0.92
N ASP A 94 12.28 6.19 -0.32
CA ASP A 94 13.45 7.06 -0.21
C ASP A 94 13.96 7.45 -1.61
N TRP A 95 14.11 6.49 -2.52
CA TRP A 95 14.48 6.77 -3.90
C TRP A 95 13.43 7.59 -4.66
N VAL A 96 12.15 7.23 -4.56
CA VAL A 96 11.05 7.96 -5.25
C VAL A 96 10.97 9.41 -4.77
N SER A 97 11.26 9.68 -3.50
CA SER A 97 11.27 11.03 -2.94
C SER A 97 12.33 11.94 -3.57
N ARG A 98 13.32 11.37 -4.26
CA ARG A 98 14.40 12.11 -4.91
C ARG A 98 14.06 12.58 -6.33
N ILE A 99 12.99 12.07 -6.92
CA ILE A 99 12.56 12.45 -8.27
C ILE A 99 12.11 13.91 -8.26
N PRO A 100 12.77 14.79 -9.05
CA PRO A 100 12.47 16.22 -9.04
C PRO A 100 11.02 16.53 -9.50
N GLY A 101 10.46 17.61 -8.94
CA GLY A 101 9.18 18.17 -9.42
C GLY A 101 7.92 17.40 -8.95
N ARG A 102 8.04 16.42 -8.04
CA ARG A 102 6.90 15.65 -7.53
C ARG A 102 7.01 15.36 -6.03
N LYS A 103 5.87 15.06 -5.42
CA LYS A 103 5.81 14.32 -4.13
C LYS A 103 5.66 12.81 -4.41
N ILE A 104 5.93 11.98 -3.40
CA ILE A 104 5.88 10.51 -3.56
C ILE A 104 4.54 10.06 -4.14
N PHE A 105 3.42 10.44 -3.50
CA PHE A 105 2.08 10.02 -3.92
C PHE A 105 1.34 11.01 -4.83
N ASN A 106 1.90 12.18 -5.07
CA ASN A 106 1.47 13.12 -6.11
C ASN A 106 -0.06 13.41 -6.14
N GLY A 107 -0.67 13.58 -4.96
CA GLY A 107 -2.09 13.89 -4.80
C GLY A 107 -3.04 12.69 -4.87
N LYS A 108 -2.52 11.46 -4.96
CA LYS A 108 -3.35 10.26 -5.10
C LYS A 108 -4.12 9.93 -3.83
N ALA A 109 -5.31 9.35 -4.01
CA ALA A 109 -6.13 8.80 -2.93
C ALA A 109 -5.58 7.44 -2.47
N LEU A 110 -5.56 7.19 -1.16
CA LEU A 110 -5.04 5.94 -0.60
C LEU A 110 -6.02 5.33 0.41
N PHE A 111 -6.16 4.02 0.35
CA PHE A 111 -6.73 3.22 1.43
C PHE A 111 -5.61 2.35 2.00
N LEU A 112 -5.27 2.59 3.27
CA LEU A 112 -4.14 1.96 3.93
C LEU A 112 -4.61 0.76 4.76
N LEU A 113 -3.90 -0.34 4.61
CA LEU A 113 -4.18 -1.60 5.27
C LEU A 113 -2.93 -2.07 6.02
N ALA A 114 -3.11 -2.92 7.00
CA ALA A 114 -2.05 -3.72 7.59
C ALA A 114 -2.59 -5.04 8.11
N THR A 115 -1.73 -6.04 8.19
CA THR A 115 -1.99 -7.28 8.91
C THR A 115 -0.69 -7.84 9.44
N SER A 116 -0.80 -8.61 10.52
CA SER A 116 0.31 -9.38 11.10
C SER A 116 -0.22 -10.69 11.73
N PRO A 117 0.65 -11.67 12.02
CA PRO A 117 0.26 -12.86 12.78
C PRO A 117 -0.19 -12.55 14.21
N GLY A 118 0.27 -11.44 14.76
CA GLY A 118 -0.01 -11.05 16.15
C GLY A 118 -1.32 -10.26 16.33
N PRO A 119 -1.74 -10.06 17.62
CA PRO A 119 -3.02 -9.44 17.95
C PRO A 119 -3.11 -7.94 17.60
N ARG A 120 -1.99 -7.26 17.35
CA ARG A 120 -1.98 -5.84 16.97
C ARG A 120 -2.18 -5.59 15.47
N GLY A 121 -2.09 -6.64 14.62
CA GLY A 121 -2.41 -6.54 13.19
C GLY A 121 -1.56 -5.55 12.38
N GLY A 122 -0.35 -5.19 12.84
CA GLY A 122 0.47 -4.16 12.20
C GLY A 122 -0.02 -2.72 12.46
N GLN A 123 -0.69 -2.50 13.60
CA GLN A 123 -1.28 -1.20 13.94
C GLN A 123 -0.24 -0.08 14.02
N THR A 124 0.96 -0.36 14.55
CA THR A 124 2.01 0.66 14.72
C THR A 124 2.49 1.21 13.37
N VAL A 125 2.78 0.33 12.42
CA VAL A 125 3.20 0.78 11.08
C VAL A 125 2.06 1.47 10.33
N LEU A 126 0.82 1.02 10.53
CA LEU A 126 -0.36 1.61 9.88
C LEU A 126 -0.60 3.06 10.36
N GLU A 127 -0.50 3.30 11.66
CA GLU A 127 -0.60 4.64 12.27
C GLU A 127 0.53 5.56 11.77
N ALA A 128 1.77 5.05 11.74
CA ALA A 128 2.91 5.78 11.21
C ALA A 128 2.71 6.15 9.73
N ALA A 129 2.20 5.22 8.92
CA ALA A 129 1.89 5.46 7.52
C ALA A 129 0.79 6.51 7.34
N ALA A 130 -0.31 6.40 8.09
CA ALA A 130 -1.42 7.34 8.03
C ALA A 130 -1.00 8.77 8.42
N ALA A 131 -0.09 8.91 9.39
CA ALA A 131 0.46 10.20 9.79
C ALA A 131 1.46 10.76 8.76
N ARG A 132 2.26 9.90 8.11
CA ARG A 132 3.33 10.32 7.21
C ARG A 132 2.87 10.62 5.79
N ILE A 133 2.02 9.78 5.21
CA ILE A 133 1.61 9.84 3.79
C ILE A 133 1.04 11.21 3.35
N PRO A 134 0.29 11.98 4.17
CA PRO A 134 -0.14 13.33 3.78
C PRO A 134 1.02 14.28 3.47
N PHE A 135 2.14 14.20 4.21
CA PHE A 135 3.35 14.99 3.92
C PHE A 135 4.00 14.56 2.60
N ASP A 136 3.88 13.28 2.26
CA ASP A 136 4.37 12.69 1.01
C ASP A 136 3.41 12.92 -0.17
N GLY A 137 2.37 13.72 0.03
CA GLY A 137 1.42 14.14 -1.00
C GLY A 137 0.30 13.13 -1.27
N GLY A 138 0.02 12.22 -0.35
CA GLY A 138 -1.09 11.29 -0.45
C GLY A 138 -2.33 11.78 0.30
N ASP A 139 -3.51 11.43 -0.20
CA ASP A 139 -4.80 11.67 0.47
C ASP A 139 -5.32 10.36 1.07
N VAL A 140 -5.14 10.20 2.37
CA VAL A 140 -5.55 8.99 3.11
C VAL A 140 -7.05 9.00 3.36
N LEU A 141 -7.80 8.19 2.63
CA LEU A 141 -9.27 8.11 2.73
C LEU A 141 -9.73 7.34 3.98
N ASP A 142 -9.05 6.25 4.30
CA ASP A 142 -9.33 5.42 5.49
C ASP A 142 -8.17 4.46 5.76
N THR A 143 -8.22 3.80 6.92
CA THR A 143 -7.26 2.76 7.32
C THR A 143 -7.99 1.52 7.84
N PHE A 144 -7.39 0.33 7.71
CA PHE A 144 -7.90 -0.89 8.32
C PHE A 144 -6.79 -1.86 8.69
N SER A 145 -6.79 -2.34 9.93
CA SER A 145 -5.89 -3.38 10.43
C SER A 145 -6.63 -4.70 10.63
N LEU A 146 -6.07 -5.80 10.13
CA LEU A 146 -6.56 -7.16 10.40
C LEU A 146 -5.60 -7.84 11.38
N PRO A 147 -5.97 -8.03 12.67
CA PRO A 147 -5.18 -8.77 13.61
C PRO A 147 -5.21 -10.28 13.32
N GLU A 148 -4.21 -11.00 13.84
CA GLU A 148 -4.15 -12.46 13.85
C GLU A 148 -4.48 -13.07 12.50
N PHE A 149 -3.69 -12.71 11.47
CA PHE A 149 -3.96 -13.05 10.08
C PHE A 149 -4.39 -14.51 9.88
N TYR A 150 -3.65 -15.45 10.43
CA TYR A 150 -3.93 -16.88 10.22
C TYR A 150 -5.21 -17.38 10.88
N ASN A 151 -5.75 -16.66 11.87
CA ASN A 151 -7.02 -16.98 12.52
C ASN A 151 -8.21 -16.31 11.80
N ASN A 152 -7.97 -15.20 11.12
CA ASN A 152 -9.03 -14.35 10.57
C ASN A 152 -9.05 -14.28 9.04
N PHE A 153 -8.14 -14.98 8.36
CA PHE A 153 -8.03 -14.95 6.90
C PHE A 153 -7.80 -16.36 6.32
N GLU A 154 -8.47 -16.66 5.21
CA GLU A 154 -8.29 -17.89 4.44
C GLU A 154 -8.07 -17.55 2.97
N ASP A 155 -7.06 -18.17 2.34
CA ASP A 155 -6.77 -18.00 0.92
C ASP A 155 -8.01 -18.39 0.08
N GLY A 156 -8.38 -17.53 -0.85
CA GLY A 156 -9.56 -17.71 -1.69
C GLY A 156 -10.87 -17.17 -1.08
N LYS A 157 -11.03 -17.17 0.24
CA LYS A 157 -12.24 -16.66 0.93
C LYS A 157 -12.10 -15.23 1.43
N GLY A 158 -10.86 -14.79 1.76
CA GLY A 158 -10.60 -13.50 2.39
C GLY A 158 -10.79 -13.54 3.90
N ILE A 159 -11.28 -12.45 4.50
CA ILE A 159 -11.54 -12.38 5.95
C ILE A 159 -12.65 -13.36 6.33
N THR A 160 -12.35 -14.28 7.26
CA THR A 160 -13.29 -15.30 7.75
C THR A 160 -14.12 -14.81 8.92
N ASN A 161 -13.56 -13.96 9.78
CA ASN A 161 -14.25 -13.40 10.94
C ASN A 161 -15.35 -12.39 10.50
N PRO A 162 -16.63 -12.61 10.84
CA PRO A 162 -17.73 -11.76 10.37
C PRO A 162 -17.62 -10.30 10.84
N LEU A 163 -17.12 -10.07 12.05
CA LEU A 163 -16.96 -8.71 12.59
C LEU A 163 -15.93 -7.92 11.78
N PHE A 164 -14.74 -8.48 11.58
CA PHE A 164 -13.70 -7.80 10.79
C PHE A 164 -14.11 -7.63 9.33
N ARG A 165 -14.82 -8.61 8.77
CA ARG A 165 -15.39 -8.51 7.41
C ARG A 165 -16.34 -7.33 7.30
N SER A 166 -17.31 -7.22 8.21
CA SER A 166 -18.28 -6.11 8.23
C SER A 166 -17.63 -4.76 8.39
N GLN A 167 -16.59 -4.66 9.27
CA GLN A 167 -15.81 -3.43 9.44
C GLN A 167 -15.07 -3.04 8.16
N LEU A 168 -14.39 -3.99 7.50
CA LEU A 168 -13.72 -3.74 6.23
C LEU A 168 -14.71 -3.27 5.16
N GLU A 169 -15.83 -3.95 5.01
CA GLU A 169 -16.86 -3.59 4.02
C GLU A 169 -17.42 -2.18 4.24
N ALA A 170 -17.60 -1.76 5.49
CA ALA A 170 -18.02 -0.39 5.80
C ALA A 170 -16.98 0.63 5.33
N LYS A 171 -15.69 0.36 5.55
CA LYS A 171 -14.59 1.22 5.11
C LYS A 171 -14.44 1.23 3.59
N VAL A 172 -14.59 0.09 2.92
CA VAL A 172 -14.62 0.01 1.46
C VAL A 172 -15.77 0.84 0.88
N ARG A 173 -16.97 0.76 1.46
CA ARG A 173 -18.08 1.62 1.02
C ARG A 173 -17.78 3.11 1.19
N LYS A 174 -17.14 3.49 2.29
CA LYS A 174 -16.70 4.87 2.53
C LYS A 174 -15.68 5.33 1.49
N THR A 175 -14.64 4.53 1.22
CA THR A 175 -13.62 4.90 0.22
C THR A 175 -14.22 5.00 -1.18
N LYS A 176 -15.12 4.10 -1.59
CA LYS A 176 -15.84 4.19 -2.87
C LYS A 176 -16.65 5.49 -3.00
N ARG A 177 -17.37 5.89 -1.95
CA ARG A 177 -18.12 7.17 -1.94
C ARG A 177 -17.18 8.37 -2.10
N SER A 178 -16.06 8.37 -1.37
CA SER A 178 -15.06 9.44 -1.49
C SER A 178 -14.47 9.53 -2.89
N MET A 179 -14.23 8.38 -3.55
CA MET A 179 -13.75 8.35 -4.93
C MET A 179 -14.79 8.85 -5.93
N ALA A 180 -16.07 8.50 -5.77
CA ALA A 180 -17.15 8.95 -6.65
C ALA A 180 -17.35 10.49 -6.65
N THR A 181 -16.87 11.18 -5.62
CA THR A 181 -16.91 12.67 -5.55
C THR A 181 -15.65 13.33 -6.11
N LYS A 182 -14.62 12.55 -6.44
CA LYS A 182 -13.33 13.05 -6.95
C LYS A 182 -13.14 12.83 -8.47
N LEU A 183 -13.89 11.88 -9.02
CA LEU A 183 -13.94 11.56 -10.46
C LEU A 183 -15.11 12.26 -11.13
#